data_5e2387b5e583537a996029be4b00ab63
#
_entry.id   5e2387b5e583537a996029be4b00ab63
#
_cell.length_a   1.000
_cell.length_b   1.000
_cell.length_c   1.000
_cell.angle_alpha   90.00
_cell.angle_beta   90.00
_cell.angle_gamma   90.00
#
_symmetry.space_group_name_H-M   'P 1'
#
loop_
_entity.id
_entity.type
_entity.pdbx_description
1 polymer ?
#
loop_
_entity_poly.entity_id
_entity_poly.type
_entity_poly.pdbx_seq_one_letter_code
_entity_poly.pdbx_strand_id
1 'polypeptide(L)'
;MDYSKITDNLYIGTTPKSKDYAQLHTLGVGLVINMRIGLPPVRDPISPPLISLWIPTVDSPLFPIPIKALQKGVVTALRVIDQGGIVYTHCSHGRHRGPAMGACILIAQGMEPEQAMRWIEQQRRVADLHTRYIQRRIMKFAGSWKDRK
;
A
#
# COMPACT_ATOMS: atom_id res chain seq x y z
N MET A 1 -8.69 14.99 0.15
CA MET A 1 -8.26 13.60 -0.08
C MET A 1 -8.26 12.85 1.24
N ASP A 2 -8.87 11.69 1.26
CA ASP A 2 -8.93 10.84 2.46
C ASP A 2 -7.68 9.96 2.55
N TYR A 3 -6.83 10.20 3.52
CA TYR A 3 -5.63 9.43 3.75
C TYR A 3 -5.27 9.41 5.24
N SER A 4 -4.46 8.44 5.62
CA SER A 4 -3.98 8.28 6.99
C SER A 4 -2.47 8.07 6.99
N LYS A 5 -1.78 8.73 7.89
CA LYS A 5 -0.36 8.51 8.14
C LYS A 5 -0.22 7.24 8.97
N ILE A 6 0.52 6.27 8.46
CA ILE A 6 0.75 5.00 9.16
C ILE A 6 2.07 5.03 9.91
N THR A 7 3.13 5.41 9.22
CA THR A 7 4.47 5.64 9.79
C THR A 7 5.05 6.89 9.14
N ASP A 8 6.25 7.26 9.51
CA ASP A 8 6.92 8.40 8.87
C ASP A 8 7.17 8.17 7.38
N ASN A 9 7.17 6.92 6.92
CA ASN A 9 7.47 6.55 5.53
C ASN A 9 6.29 5.99 4.76
N LEU A 10 5.12 5.83 5.39
CA LEU A 10 3.98 5.16 4.77
C LEU A 10 2.67 5.86 5.05
N TYR A 11 1.94 6.16 4.00
CA TYR A 11 0.56 6.64 4.04
C TYR A 11 -0.35 5.67 3.31
N ILE A 12 -1.60 5.57 3.74
CA ILE A 12 -2.62 4.74 3.10
C ILE A 12 -3.87 5.59 2.92
N GLY A 13 -4.50 5.49 1.75
CA GLY A 13 -5.72 6.26 1.53
C GLY A 13 -6.52 5.82 0.31
N THR A 14 -7.35 6.74 -0.15
CA THR A 14 -8.19 6.57 -1.32
C THR A 14 -7.44 6.97 -2.59
N THR A 15 -8.05 6.71 -3.75
CA THR A 15 -7.46 7.04 -5.05
C THR A 15 -7.24 8.55 -5.17
N PRO A 16 -5.99 9.01 -5.37
CA PRO A 16 -5.75 10.43 -5.57
C PRO A 16 -6.28 10.87 -6.93
N LYS A 17 -6.89 12.05 -6.93
CA LYS A 17 -7.26 12.76 -8.16
C LYS A 17 -6.10 13.66 -8.58
N SER A 18 -6.15 14.18 -9.80
CA SER A 18 -5.11 15.07 -10.32
C SER A 18 -4.80 16.21 -9.34
N LYS A 19 -5.82 16.82 -8.77
CA LYS A 19 -5.68 17.94 -7.80
C LYS A 19 -5.02 17.53 -6.48
N ASP A 20 -5.02 16.24 -6.15
CA ASP A 20 -4.50 15.75 -4.87
C ASP A 20 -2.99 15.58 -4.88
N TYR A 21 -2.38 15.59 -6.06
CA TYR A 21 -0.92 15.38 -6.16
C TYR A 21 -0.12 16.52 -5.52
N ALA A 22 -0.66 17.73 -5.49
CA ALA A 22 -0.02 18.82 -4.76
C ALA A 22 0.14 18.48 -3.28
N GLN A 23 -0.90 17.88 -2.68
CA GLN A 23 -0.86 17.41 -1.29
C GLN A 23 0.18 16.31 -1.11
N LEU A 24 0.22 15.34 -2.02
CA LEU A 24 1.19 14.25 -1.95
C LEU A 24 2.63 14.77 -2.03
N HIS A 25 2.89 15.74 -2.91
CA HIS A 25 4.21 16.38 -2.98
C HIS A 25 4.55 17.10 -1.68
N THR A 26 3.59 17.82 -1.10
CA THR A 26 3.79 18.53 0.18
C THR A 26 4.12 17.56 1.31
N LEU A 27 3.51 16.37 1.31
CA LEU A 27 3.79 15.33 2.30
C LEU A 27 5.15 14.66 2.11
N GLY A 28 5.79 14.88 0.97
CA GLY A 28 7.08 14.25 0.65
C GLY A 28 6.95 12.86 0.03
N VAL A 29 5.75 12.49 -0.44
CA VAL A 29 5.54 11.18 -1.08
C VAL A 29 6.36 11.11 -2.36
N GLY A 30 7.09 10.00 -2.54
CA GLY A 30 7.88 9.75 -3.75
C GLY A 30 7.34 8.61 -4.61
N LEU A 31 6.53 7.72 -4.02
CA LEU A 31 5.96 6.57 -4.71
C LEU A 31 4.48 6.42 -4.36
N VAL A 32 3.65 6.27 -5.38
CA VAL A 32 2.23 5.95 -5.23
C VAL A 32 2.00 4.55 -5.79
N ILE A 33 1.46 3.65 -4.97
CA ILE A 33 1.10 2.29 -5.39
C ILE A 33 -0.41 2.21 -5.53
N ASN A 34 -0.87 1.98 -6.76
CA ASN A 34 -2.29 1.84 -7.11
C ASN A 34 -2.64 0.36 -7.21
N MET A 35 -3.56 -0.09 -6.34
CA MET A 35 -4.00 -1.50 -6.27
C MET A 35 -5.28 -1.77 -7.04
N ARG A 36 -5.76 -0.84 -7.87
CA ARG A 36 -7.06 -0.95 -8.52
C ARG A 36 -6.96 -1.49 -9.94
N ILE A 37 -7.64 -2.62 -10.21
CA ILE A 37 -7.83 -3.09 -11.57
C ILE A 37 -8.78 -2.13 -12.32
N GLY A 38 -8.56 -1.96 -13.62
CA GLY A 38 -9.43 -1.13 -14.45
C GLY A 38 -9.29 0.37 -14.25
N LEU A 39 -8.49 0.81 -13.30
CA LEU A 39 -8.23 2.23 -13.08
C LEU A 39 -6.72 2.46 -13.06
N PRO A 40 -6.12 2.81 -14.20
CA PRO A 40 -4.69 3.12 -14.24
C PRO A 40 -4.38 4.36 -13.40
N PRO A 41 -3.12 4.51 -12.96
CA PRO A 41 -2.74 5.68 -12.17
C PRO A 41 -3.08 6.98 -12.89
N VAL A 42 -3.64 7.94 -12.15
CA VAL A 42 -3.85 9.28 -12.63
C VAL A 42 -2.48 9.95 -12.79
N ARG A 43 -2.28 10.63 -13.92
CA ARG A 43 -1.02 11.31 -14.18
C ARG A 43 -0.80 12.44 -13.18
N ASP A 44 0.38 12.48 -12.60
CA ASP A 44 0.80 13.59 -11.74
C ASP A 44 1.07 14.82 -12.62
N PRO A 45 0.33 15.92 -12.42
CA PRO A 45 0.55 17.14 -13.22
C PRO A 45 1.77 17.96 -12.80
N ILE A 46 2.42 17.59 -11.69
CA ILE A 46 3.55 18.34 -11.14
C ILE A 46 4.86 17.73 -11.64
N SER A 47 5.82 18.58 -11.96
CA SER A 47 7.14 18.16 -12.46
C SER A 47 8.21 18.44 -11.40
N PRO A 48 9.10 17.47 -11.10
CA PRO A 48 9.09 16.09 -11.60
C PRO A 48 7.97 15.29 -10.97
N PRO A 49 7.33 14.36 -11.73
CA PRO A 49 6.21 13.60 -11.21
C PRO A 49 6.66 12.54 -10.21
N LEU A 50 5.73 12.16 -9.33
CA LEU A 50 5.92 11.04 -8.42
C LEU A 50 6.04 9.74 -9.22
N ILE A 51 6.78 8.77 -8.66
CA ILE A 51 6.85 7.44 -9.22
C ILE A 51 5.48 6.77 -8.98
N SER A 52 4.90 6.20 -10.04
CA SER A 52 3.65 5.46 -9.95
C SER A 52 3.89 3.99 -10.24
N LEU A 53 3.35 3.13 -9.39
CA LEU A 53 3.37 1.69 -9.59
C LEU A 53 1.93 1.18 -9.61
N TRP A 54 1.53 0.61 -10.74
CA TRP A 54 0.19 0.04 -10.88
C TRP A 54 0.24 -1.46 -10.66
N ILE A 55 -0.45 -1.91 -9.62
CA ILE A 55 -0.59 -3.34 -9.30
C ILE A 55 -2.08 -3.66 -9.33
N PRO A 56 -2.63 -3.91 -10.54
CA PRO A 56 -4.07 -4.13 -10.69
C PRO A 56 -4.50 -5.41 -9.98
N THR A 57 -5.39 -5.27 -9.00
CA THR A 57 -5.94 -6.37 -8.21
C THR A 57 -7.42 -6.17 -8.00
N VAL A 58 -8.10 -7.24 -7.60
CA VAL A 58 -9.53 -7.24 -7.31
C VAL A 58 -9.74 -7.40 -5.81
N ASP A 59 -10.71 -6.67 -5.27
CA ASP A 59 -11.13 -6.83 -3.88
C ASP A 59 -12.27 -7.85 -3.81
N SER A 60 -11.89 -9.13 -3.81
CA SER A 60 -12.86 -10.22 -3.83
C SER A 60 -12.25 -11.50 -3.24
N PRO A 61 -13.03 -12.26 -2.47
CA PRO A 61 -12.57 -13.57 -2.00
C PRO A 61 -12.38 -14.59 -3.14
N LEU A 62 -13.00 -14.36 -4.30
CA LEU A 62 -12.87 -15.24 -5.46
C LEU A 62 -11.59 -14.99 -6.25
N PHE A 63 -11.00 -13.81 -6.12
CA PHE A 63 -9.79 -13.43 -6.86
C PHE A 63 -8.75 -12.91 -5.86
N PRO A 64 -8.05 -13.83 -5.16
CA PRO A 64 -7.08 -13.43 -4.14
C PRO A 64 -5.94 -12.61 -4.74
N ILE A 65 -5.44 -11.67 -3.98
CA ILE A 65 -4.29 -10.85 -4.40
C ILE A 65 -3.08 -11.78 -4.61
N PRO A 66 -2.47 -11.78 -5.80
CA PRO A 66 -1.30 -12.63 -6.03
C PRO A 66 -0.14 -12.24 -5.10
N ILE A 67 0.54 -13.25 -4.57
CA ILE A 67 1.69 -13.00 -3.68
C ILE A 67 2.80 -12.26 -4.42
N LYS A 68 3.01 -12.59 -5.70
CA LYS A 68 3.99 -11.87 -6.54
C LYS A 68 3.68 -10.38 -6.67
N ALA A 69 2.37 -10.04 -6.72
CA ALA A 69 1.95 -8.63 -6.78
C ALA A 69 2.32 -7.90 -5.47
N LEU A 70 2.07 -8.52 -4.33
CA LEU A 70 2.46 -7.97 -3.04
C LEU A 70 3.97 -7.83 -2.93
N GLN A 71 4.71 -8.84 -3.36
CA GLN A 71 6.19 -8.80 -3.34
C GLN A 71 6.72 -7.68 -4.21
N LYS A 72 6.17 -7.48 -5.41
CA LYS A 72 6.58 -6.41 -6.31
C LYS A 72 6.38 -5.03 -5.68
N GLY A 73 5.22 -4.80 -5.08
CA GLY A 73 4.93 -3.55 -4.39
C GLY A 73 5.87 -3.31 -3.22
N VAL A 74 6.11 -4.34 -2.43
CA VAL A 74 7.00 -4.26 -1.26
C VAL A 74 8.44 -3.95 -1.67
N VAL A 75 8.96 -4.66 -2.66
CA VAL A 75 10.34 -4.42 -3.13
C VAL A 75 10.52 -2.99 -3.62
N THR A 76 9.55 -2.50 -4.41
CA THR A 76 9.60 -1.12 -4.92
C THR A 76 9.51 -0.11 -3.77
N ALA A 77 8.60 -0.35 -2.81
CA ALA A 77 8.43 0.52 -1.65
C ALA A 77 9.70 0.58 -0.79
N LEU A 78 10.32 -0.56 -0.53
CA LEU A 78 11.54 -0.60 0.30
C LEU A 78 12.68 0.18 -0.34
N ARG A 79 12.81 0.14 -1.67
CA ARG A 79 13.84 0.94 -2.36
C ARG A 79 13.64 2.43 -2.12
N VAL A 80 12.40 2.89 -2.17
CA VAL A 80 12.08 4.30 -1.95
C VAL A 80 12.32 4.67 -0.49
N ILE A 81 11.86 3.83 0.44
CA ILE A 81 12.02 4.08 1.89
C ILE A 81 13.50 4.07 2.30
N ASP A 82 14.28 3.14 1.76
CA ASP A 82 15.72 3.04 2.07
C ASP A 82 16.49 4.27 1.62
N GLN A 83 15.95 5.00 0.65
CA GLN A 83 16.52 6.29 0.19
C GLN A 83 15.93 7.49 0.94
N GLY A 84 15.20 7.25 2.02
CA GLY A 84 14.57 8.30 2.81
C GLY A 84 13.23 8.78 2.26
N GLY A 85 12.65 8.07 1.29
CA GLY A 85 11.39 8.46 0.67
C GLY A 85 10.17 7.98 1.42
N ILE A 86 9.00 8.41 0.94
CA ILE A 86 7.69 8.12 1.52
C ILE A 86 6.82 7.46 0.47
N VAL A 87 6.05 6.46 0.88
CA VAL A 87 5.18 5.66 0.03
C VAL A 87 3.72 5.91 0.38
N TYR A 88 2.89 6.02 -0.63
CA TYR A 88 1.44 6.12 -0.50
C TYR A 88 0.82 4.92 -1.21
N THR A 89 0.04 4.10 -0.49
CA THR A 89 -0.68 2.99 -1.09
C THR A 89 -2.17 3.29 -1.11
N HIS A 90 -2.85 2.87 -2.16
CA HIS A 90 -4.28 3.07 -2.23
C HIS A 90 -4.99 1.99 -3.03
N CYS A 91 -6.27 1.88 -2.75
CA CYS A 91 -7.25 1.18 -3.55
C CYS A 91 -8.46 2.11 -3.72
N SER A 92 -9.68 1.57 -3.73
CA SER A 92 -10.86 2.42 -3.89
C SER A 92 -11.14 3.26 -2.63
N HIS A 93 -11.32 2.60 -1.48
CA HIS A 93 -11.70 3.24 -0.22
C HIS A 93 -10.60 3.22 0.85
N GLY A 94 -9.45 2.62 0.54
CA GLY A 94 -8.38 2.46 1.52
C GLY A 94 -8.79 1.53 2.66
N ARG A 95 -9.59 0.51 2.37
CA ARG A 95 -10.13 -0.41 3.36
C ARG A 95 -9.45 -1.78 3.35
N HIS A 96 -9.19 -2.37 2.18
CA HIS A 96 -8.64 -3.73 2.07
C HIS A 96 -7.30 -3.79 1.34
N ARG A 97 -7.27 -3.49 0.03
CA ARG A 97 -6.08 -3.73 -0.80
C ARG A 97 -4.94 -2.77 -0.52
N GLY A 98 -5.23 -1.49 -0.39
CA GLY A 98 -4.22 -0.49 -0.01
C GLY A 98 -3.63 -0.79 1.35
N PRO A 99 -4.47 -0.98 2.39
CA PRO A 99 -3.99 -1.40 3.70
C PRO A 99 -3.24 -2.74 3.69
N ALA A 100 -3.66 -3.71 2.87
CA ALA A 100 -2.95 -4.99 2.77
C ALA A 100 -1.52 -4.80 2.25
N MET A 101 -1.35 -3.98 1.21
CA MET A 101 -0.01 -3.64 0.73
C MET A 101 0.79 -2.94 1.82
N GLY A 102 0.18 -2.01 2.53
CA GLY A 102 0.83 -1.33 3.66
C GLY A 102 1.28 -2.30 4.74
N ALA A 103 0.44 -3.27 5.11
CA ALA A 103 0.81 -4.30 6.08
C ALA A 103 2.01 -5.12 5.60
N CYS A 104 2.02 -5.49 4.32
CA CYS A 104 3.14 -6.24 3.74
C CYS A 104 4.45 -5.43 3.79
N ILE A 105 4.37 -4.12 3.56
CA ILE A 105 5.55 -3.24 3.69
C ILE A 105 6.06 -3.25 5.14
N LEU A 106 5.18 -3.10 6.12
CA LEU A 106 5.57 -3.12 7.54
C LEU A 106 6.17 -4.47 7.95
N ILE A 107 5.60 -5.56 7.45
CA ILE A 107 6.13 -6.92 7.69
C ILE A 107 7.54 -7.04 7.13
N ALA A 108 7.76 -6.57 5.93
CA ALA A 108 9.08 -6.59 5.30
C ALA A 108 10.10 -5.73 6.05
N GLN A 109 9.63 -4.72 6.77
CA GLN A 109 10.47 -3.89 7.64
C GLN A 109 10.73 -4.53 9.01
N GLY A 110 10.19 -5.71 9.27
CA GLY A 110 10.47 -6.47 10.49
C GLY A 110 9.32 -6.55 11.49
N MET A 111 8.16 -5.97 11.17
CA MET A 111 7.00 -6.04 12.07
C MET A 111 6.31 -7.39 11.95
N GLU A 112 5.86 -7.95 13.06
CA GLU A 112 5.07 -9.19 13.05
C GLU A 112 3.74 -8.95 12.34
N PRO A 113 3.21 -9.96 11.60
CA PRO A 113 2.00 -9.76 10.79
C PRO A 113 0.80 -9.23 11.57
N GLU A 114 0.49 -9.82 12.71
CA GLU A 114 -0.65 -9.38 13.52
C GLU A 114 -0.45 -7.95 14.04
N GLN A 115 0.76 -7.63 14.44
CA GLN A 115 1.11 -6.28 14.90
C GLN A 115 0.95 -5.27 13.77
N ALA A 116 1.39 -5.61 12.56
CA ALA A 116 1.27 -4.74 11.40
C ALA A 116 -0.19 -4.46 11.06
N MET A 117 -1.03 -5.49 11.05
CA MET A 117 -2.45 -5.34 10.78
C MET A 117 -3.15 -4.46 11.81
N ARG A 118 -2.89 -4.69 13.09
CA ARG A 118 -3.49 -3.90 14.18
C ARG A 118 -3.02 -2.46 14.13
N TRP A 119 -1.75 -2.23 13.87
CA TRP A 119 -1.20 -0.88 13.77
C TRP A 119 -1.92 -0.08 12.68
N ILE A 120 -2.08 -0.67 11.51
CA ILE A 120 -2.76 -0.01 10.39
C ILE A 120 -4.22 0.27 10.75
N GLU A 121 -4.92 -0.69 11.35
CA GLU A 121 -6.32 -0.50 11.74
C GLU A 121 -6.49 0.58 12.80
N GLN A 122 -5.51 0.76 13.66
CA GLN A 122 -5.52 1.84 14.65
C GLN A 122 -5.29 3.21 14.01
N GLN A 123 -4.38 3.28 13.03
CA GLN A 123 -4.07 4.56 12.36
C GLN A 123 -5.10 4.93 11.31
N ARG A 124 -5.76 3.95 10.71
CA ARG A 124 -6.80 4.16 9.70
C ARG A 124 -8.00 3.28 10.05
N ARG A 125 -9.01 3.89 10.69
CA ARG A 125 -10.14 3.14 11.26
C ARG A 125 -11.00 2.41 10.24
N VAL A 126 -11.06 2.88 8.99
CA VAL A 126 -11.81 2.19 7.94
C VAL A 126 -11.10 0.96 7.43
N ALA A 127 -9.80 0.82 7.69
CA ALA A 127 -9.04 -0.35 7.26
C ALA A 127 -9.53 -1.59 8.00
N ASP A 128 -9.74 -2.66 7.24
CA ASP A 128 -10.19 -3.94 7.76
C ASP A 128 -9.31 -5.04 7.18
N LEU A 129 -8.27 -5.39 7.93
CA LEU A 129 -7.29 -6.39 7.53
C LEU A 129 -7.56 -7.77 8.14
N HIS A 130 -8.53 -7.85 9.06
CA HIS A 130 -8.97 -9.11 9.65
C HIS A 130 -10.12 -9.75 8.89
N THR A 131 -10.65 -9.13 7.84
CA THR A 131 -11.50 -9.79 6.86
C THR A 131 -10.74 -10.98 6.30
N ARG A 132 -11.37 -12.16 6.35
CA ARG A 132 -10.69 -13.45 6.18
C ARG A 132 -9.88 -13.57 4.89
N TYR A 133 -10.45 -13.17 3.75
CA TYR A 133 -9.74 -13.30 2.46
C TYR A 133 -8.57 -12.33 2.33
N ILE A 134 -8.58 -11.21 3.03
CA ILE A 134 -7.46 -10.26 3.07
C ILE A 134 -6.38 -10.74 4.05
N GLN A 135 -6.79 -11.12 5.26
CA GLN A 135 -5.86 -11.62 6.28
C GLN A 135 -5.04 -12.81 5.76
N ARG A 136 -5.68 -13.72 5.05
CA ARG A 136 -4.99 -14.89 4.47
C ARG A 136 -3.88 -14.49 3.51
N ARG A 137 -4.11 -13.46 2.71
CA ARG A 137 -3.08 -13.00 1.75
C ARG A 137 -1.89 -12.37 2.46
N ILE A 138 -2.16 -11.58 3.50
CA ILE A 138 -1.11 -10.96 4.31
C ILE A 138 -0.29 -12.04 5.01
N MET A 139 -0.94 -13.03 5.62
CA MET A 139 -0.24 -14.11 6.30
C MET A 139 0.57 -14.96 5.33
N LYS A 140 0.04 -15.24 4.14
CA LYS A 140 0.78 -15.97 3.11
C LYS A 140 1.98 -15.17 2.61
N PHE A 141 1.81 -13.87 2.43
CA PHE A 141 2.94 -12.99 2.08
C PHE A 141 4.02 -13.07 3.15
N ALA A 142 3.64 -12.98 4.42
CA ALA A 142 4.60 -13.00 5.53
C ALA A 142 5.46 -14.28 5.52
N GLY A 143 4.84 -15.43 5.32
CA GLY A 143 5.56 -16.70 5.20
C GLY A 143 6.50 -16.72 4.00
N SER A 144 6.02 -16.29 2.85
CA SER A 144 6.81 -16.21 1.62
C SER A 144 8.00 -15.24 1.75
N TRP A 145 7.78 -14.10 2.38
CA TRP A 145 8.82 -13.10 2.59
C TRP A 145 9.93 -13.61 3.50
N LYS A 146 9.57 -14.30 4.57
CA LYS A 146 10.49 -14.90 5.52
C LYS A 146 11.40 -15.94 4.84
N ASP A 147 10.86 -16.70 3.87
CA ASP A 147 11.57 -17.76 3.16
C ASP A 147 12.34 -17.25 1.94
N ARG A 148 12.33 -15.95 1.69
CA ARG A 148 12.89 -15.34 0.49
C ARG A 148 14.41 -15.39 0.39
N LYS A 149 15.13 -15.63 1.46
CA LYS A 149 16.60 -15.57 1.53
C LYS A 149 17.31 -16.47 0.56
#